data_cb830dd88a2e46be5f6dc96522107494
#
_entry.id   cb830dd88a2e46be5f6dc96522107494
#
_cell.length_a   1.000
_cell.length_b   1.000
_cell.length_c   1.000
_cell.angle_alpha   90.00
_cell.angle_beta   90.00
_cell.angle_gamma   90.00
#
_symmetry.space_group_name_H-M   'P 1'
#
loop_
_entity.id
_entity.type
_entity.pdbx_description
1 polymer ?
#
loop_
_entity_poly.entity_id
_entity_poly.type
_entity_poly.pdbx_seq_one_letter_code
_entity_poly.pdbx_strand_id
1 'polypeptide(L)'
;MNTEKIFKDILMMLSDVYQNEGSKNGSLTAEALSLAGNQTFNLKENEDDELSKLFNSFISNDDHLLALQLKEISNFLPWHHSDMGGRIEGDLKKQFIQFVLLGPSGIINSNDYEVGIFMQMANIDYPVRRHPAEETFFIISGK
;
A
#
# COMPACT_ATOMS: atom_id res chain seq x y z
N MET A 1 -1.96 -7.74 20.51
CA MET A 1 -2.07 -6.80 19.38
C MET A 1 -3.32 -7.13 18.58
N ASN A 2 -4.13 -6.14 18.29
CA ASN A 2 -5.33 -6.33 17.48
C ASN A 2 -5.04 -5.92 16.03
N THR A 3 -4.61 -6.88 15.22
CA THR A 3 -4.24 -6.68 13.81
C THR A 3 -5.39 -6.12 12.97
N GLU A 4 -6.60 -6.62 13.18
CA GLU A 4 -7.79 -6.12 12.47
C GLU A 4 -8.06 -4.64 12.78
N LYS A 5 -7.95 -4.26 14.05
CA LYS A 5 -8.13 -2.86 14.46
C LYS A 5 -7.10 -1.96 13.79
N ILE A 6 -5.82 -2.36 13.83
CA ILE A 6 -4.75 -1.59 13.18
C ILE A 6 -5.00 -1.46 11.70
N PHE A 7 -5.44 -2.52 11.04
CA PHE A 7 -5.78 -2.49 9.61
C PHE A 7 -6.93 -1.51 9.32
N LYS A 8 -7.97 -1.51 10.14
CA LYS A 8 -9.08 -0.54 10.02
C LYS A 8 -8.60 0.90 10.24
N ASP A 9 -7.70 1.12 11.20
CA ASP A 9 -7.10 2.44 11.42
C ASP A 9 -6.30 2.89 10.19
N ILE A 10 -5.57 1.98 9.53
CA ILE A 10 -4.86 2.26 8.27
C ILE A 10 -5.85 2.69 7.17
N LEU A 11 -6.98 1.99 7.03
CA LEU A 11 -8.01 2.36 6.05
C LEU A 11 -8.53 3.78 6.29
N MET A 12 -8.80 4.12 7.55
CA MET A 12 -9.28 5.46 7.90
C MET A 12 -8.23 6.55 7.67
N MET A 13 -6.97 6.27 7.98
CA MET A 13 -5.88 7.21 7.71
C MET A 13 -5.70 7.45 6.22
N LEU A 14 -5.77 6.41 5.39
CA LEU A 14 -5.73 6.54 3.93
C LEU A 14 -6.95 7.29 3.40
N SER A 15 -8.12 7.05 3.96
CA SER A 15 -9.32 7.84 3.63
C SER A 15 -9.09 9.32 3.86
N ASP A 16 -8.53 9.70 5.00
CA ASP A 16 -8.22 11.10 5.31
C ASP A 16 -7.20 11.70 4.33
N VAL A 17 -6.17 10.94 3.96
CA VAL A 17 -5.16 11.37 2.98
C VAL A 17 -5.83 11.71 1.64
N TYR A 18 -6.66 10.81 1.12
CA TYR A 18 -7.34 11.04 -0.17
C TYR A 18 -8.42 12.13 -0.09
N GLN A 19 -9.10 12.25 1.03
CA GLN A 19 -10.05 13.36 1.24
C GLN A 19 -9.33 14.70 1.21
N ASN A 20 -8.17 14.81 1.83
CA ASN A 20 -7.39 16.04 1.91
C ASN A 20 -6.68 16.38 0.59
N GLU A 21 -6.58 15.43 -0.34
CA GLU A 21 -6.03 15.67 -1.67
C GLU A 21 -6.89 16.65 -2.48
N GLY A 22 -8.19 16.66 -2.26
CA GLY A 22 -9.10 17.72 -2.71
C GLY A 22 -9.71 17.52 -4.10
N SER A 23 -9.31 16.48 -4.86
CA SER A 23 -9.94 16.17 -6.15
C SER A 23 -11.23 15.37 -5.97
N LYS A 24 -12.04 15.33 -7.03
CA LYS A 24 -13.23 14.48 -7.08
C LYS A 24 -12.86 13.01 -6.90
N ASN A 25 -11.85 12.52 -7.59
CA ASN A 25 -11.41 11.14 -7.52
C ASN A 25 -10.80 10.81 -6.15
N GLY A 26 -10.10 11.75 -5.53
CA GLY A 26 -9.64 11.63 -4.16
C GLY A 26 -10.80 11.46 -3.18
N SER A 27 -11.84 12.26 -3.29
CA SER A 27 -13.03 12.16 -2.43
C SER A 27 -13.77 10.83 -2.62
N LEU A 28 -13.90 10.35 -3.85
CA LEU A 28 -14.53 9.05 -4.14
C LEU A 28 -13.70 7.89 -3.59
N THR A 29 -12.39 7.96 -3.71
CA THR A 29 -11.46 6.97 -3.15
C THR A 29 -11.52 6.96 -1.63
N ALA A 30 -11.57 8.14 -1.00
CA ALA A 30 -11.72 8.29 0.44
C ALA A 30 -13.01 7.63 0.95
N GLU A 31 -14.12 7.84 0.25
CA GLU A 31 -15.40 7.18 0.58
C GLU A 31 -15.28 5.66 0.49
N ALA A 32 -14.70 5.13 -0.59
CA ALA A 32 -14.48 3.70 -0.76
C ALA A 32 -13.64 3.11 0.37
N LEU A 33 -12.58 3.79 0.80
CA LEU A 33 -11.73 3.38 1.91
C LEU A 33 -12.48 3.41 3.25
N SER A 34 -13.28 4.43 3.51
CA SER A 34 -14.04 4.52 4.75
C SER A 34 -15.09 3.41 4.87
N LEU A 35 -15.69 2.99 3.75
CA LEU A 35 -16.66 1.90 3.71
C LEU A 35 -15.98 0.52 3.74
N ALA A 36 -14.74 0.43 3.28
CA ALA A 36 -14.00 -0.83 3.20
C ALA A 36 -13.84 -1.52 4.56
N GLY A 37 -13.71 -0.75 5.64
CA GLY A 37 -13.61 -1.28 7.00
C GLY A 37 -14.83 -2.08 7.46
N ASN A 38 -15.98 -1.91 6.80
CA ASN A 38 -17.21 -2.64 7.07
C ASN A 38 -17.36 -3.92 6.22
N GLN A 39 -16.47 -4.14 5.27
CA GLN A 39 -16.48 -5.33 4.45
C GLN A 39 -15.77 -6.49 5.15
N THR A 40 -16.08 -7.70 4.72
CA THR A 40 -15.36 -8.89 5.18
C THR A 40 -13.98 -8.94 4.54
N PHE A 41 -12.95 -9.08 5.35
CA PHE A 41 -11.58 -9.30 4.90
C PHE A 41 -10.89 -10.29 5.82
N ASN A 42 -9.80 -10.88 5.35
CA ASN A 42 -9.02 -11.84 6.12
C ASN A 42 -7.54 -11.47 6.03
N LEU A 43 -6.93 -11.25 7.20
CA LEU A 43 -5.50 -11.01 7.33
C LEU A 43 -4.83 -12.30 7.80
N LYS A 44 -3.93 -12.82 6.98
CA LYS A 44 -3.16 -14.01 7.28
C LYS A 44 -1.73 -13.64 7.63
N GLU A 45 -1.22 -14.25 8.68
CA GLU A 45 0.22 -14.17 8.95
C GLU A 45 0.99 -14.93 7.87
N ASN A 46 2.02 -14.28 7.32
CA ASN A 46 2.89 -14.89 6.31
C ASN A 46 3.91 -15.80 6.99
N GLU A 47 4.04 -17.02 6.50
CA GLU A 47 5.07 -17.96 6.96
C GLU A 47 6.47 -17.47 6.56
N ASP A 48 6.59 -16.94 5.33
CA ASP A 48 7.79 -16.28 4.84
C ASP A 48 7.60 -14.77 4.91
N ASP A 49 8.26 -14.14 5.86
CA ASP A 49 8.14 -12.71 6.15
C ASP A 49 9.35 -11.89 5.67
N GLU A 50 10.15 -12.40 4.72
CA GLU A 50 11.35 -11.70 4.23
C GLU A 50 11.04 -10.30 3.71
N LEU A 51 9.95 -10.15 2.95
CA LEU A 51 9.56 -8.85 2.41
C LEU A 51 9.03 -7.92 3.49
N SER A 52 8.35 -8.43 4.51
CA SER A 52 7.92 -7.61 5.65
C SER A 52 9.12 -7.14 6.47
N LYS A 53 10.13 -7.97 6.66
CA LYS A 53 11.39 -7.59 7.30
C LYS A 53 12.12 -6.52 6.49
N LEU A 54 12.13 -6.66 5.17
CA LEU A 54 12.72 -5.67 4.28
C LEU A 54 12.00 -4.32 4.42
N PHE A 55 10.68 -4.30 4.33
CA PHE A 55 9.90 -3.08 4.56
C PHE A 55 10.23 -2.47 5.94
N ASN A 56 10.17 -3.27 6.98
CA ASN A 56 10.40 -2.81 8.35
C ASN A 56 11.80 -2.22 8.56
N SER A 57 12.81 -2.72 7.83
CA SER A 57 14.19 -2.24 7.94
C SER A 57 14.36 -0.79 7.45
N PHE A 58 13.45 -0.31 6.58
CA PHE A 58 13.50 1.06 6.04
C PHE A 58 12.59 2.04 6.78
N ILE A 59 11.74 1.57 7.69
CA ILE A 59 10.82 2.46 8.42
C ILE A 59 11.46 2.87 9.75
N SER A 60 11.59 4.19 9.94
CA SER A 60 12.10 4.79 11.17
C SER A 60 10.97 5.40 12.00
N ASN A 61 11.25 5.68 13.28
CA ASN A 61 10.28 6.31 14.18
C ASN A 61 9.89 7.74 13.76
N ASP A 62 10.67 8.37 12.88
CA ASP A 62 10.40 9.71 12.36
C ASP A 62 9.50 9.69 11.11
N ASP A 63 9.19 8.52 10.58
CA ASP A 63 8.31 8.39 9.44
C ASP A 63 6.84 8.68 9.79
N HIS A 64 6.02 8.85 8.76
CA HIS A 64 4.60 9.10 8.93
C HIS A 64 3.94 7.98 9.73
N LEU A 65 2.96 8.34 10.57
CA LEU A 65 2.25 7.37 11.43
C LEU A 65 1.68 6.19 10.64
N LEU A 66 1.23 6.43 9.41
CA LEU A 66 0.75 5.35 8.53
C LEU A 66 1.84 4.30 8.26
N ALA A 67 3.10 4.74 8.03
CA ALA A 67 4.22 3.81 7.86
C ALA A 67 4.50 3.00 9.13
N LEU A 68 4.38 3.62 10.29
CA LEU A 68 4.56 2.94 11.57
C LEU A 68 3.48 1.88 11.82
N GLN A 69 2.24 2.18 11.47
CA GLN A 69 1.15 1.22 11.59
C GLN A 69 1.29 0.06 10.60
N LEU A 70 1.70 0.33 9.37
CA LEU A 70 2.02 -0.71 8.39
C LEU A 70 3.14 -1.62 8.89
N LYS A 71 4.18 -1.03 9.51
CA LYS A 71 5.28 -1.80 10.12
C LYS A 71 4.79 -2.76 11.19
N GLU A 72 3.86 -2.31 12.02
CA GLU A 72 3.35 -3.11 13.15
C GLU A 72 2.64 -4.40 12.69
N ILE A 73 1.95 -4.35 11.55
CA ILE A 73 1.21 -5.50 11.00
C ILE A 73 1.82 -6.05 9.72
N SER A 74 3.05 -5.69 9.39
CA SER A 74 3.66 -5.97 8.09
C SER A 74 3.70 -7.46 7.73
N ASN A 75 3.84 -8.35 8.70
CA ASN A 75 3.82 -9.81 8.48
C ASN A 75 2.42 -10.38 8.16
N PHE A 76 1.38 -9.57 8.28
CA PHE A 76 0.02 -9.92 7.86
C PHE A 76 -0.36 -9.33 6.50
N LEU A 77 0.56 -8.58 5.86
CA LEU A 77 0.30 -7.92 4.59
C LEU A 77 0.91 -8.74 3.44
N PRO A 78 0.20 -8.86 2.31
CA PRO A 78 0.61 -9.76 1.22
C PRO A 78 1.67 -9.14 0.29
N TRP A 79 2.81 -8.77 0.85
CA TRP A 79 3.91 -8.19 0.10
C TRP A 79 4.38 -9.10 -1.03
N HIS A 80 4.68 -8.51 -2.19
CA HIS A 80 5.29 -9.20 -3.32
C HIS A 80 6.19 -8.24 -4.10
N HIS A 81 7.11 -8.82 -4.89
CA HIS A 81 7.90 -8.01 -5.82
C HIS A 81 7.03 -7.55 -6.97
N SER A 82 7.30 -6.33 -7.45
CA SER A 82 6.57 -5.73 -8.56
C SER A 82 7.44 -5.64 -9.79
N ASP A 83 6.93 -6.09 -10.93
CA ASP A 83 7.56 -5.89 -12.25
C ASP A 83 6.98 -4.69 -12.99
N MET A 84 6.16 -3.89 -12.32
CA MET A 84 5.51 -2.69 -12.90
C MET A 84 4.74 -3.01 -14.19
N GLY A 85 4.02 -4.14 -14.22
CA GLY A 85 3.27 -4.57 -15.39
C GLY A 85 4.16 -5.06 -16.53
N GLY A 86 5.27 -5.71 -16.22
CA GLY A 86 6.23 -6.24 -17.20
C GLY A 86 7.26 -5.23 -17.70
N ARG A 87 7.29 -4.01 -17.14
CA ARG A 87 8.26 -2.96 -17.54
C ARG A 87 9.62 -3.12 -16.90
N ILE A 88 9.73 -3.97 -15.89
CA ILE A 88 10.96 -4.25 -15.15
C ILE A 88 11.28 -5.71 -15.31
N GLU A 89 12.51 -6.02 -15.68
CA GLU A 89 12.98 -7.37 -15.92
C GLU A 89 14.16 -7.75 -15.00
N GLY A 90 14.33 -9.06 -14.79
CA GLY A 90 15.46 -9.62 -14.09
C GLY A 90 15.54 -9.20 -12.60
N ASP A 91 16.75 -9.00 -12.11
CA ASP A 91 17.01 -8.69 -10.70
C ASP A 91 16.46 -7.32 -10.27
N LEU A 92 16.19 -6.42 -11.22
CA LEU A 92 15.64 -5.11 -10.90
C LEU A 92 14.26 -5.21 -10.21
N LYS A 93 13.48 -6.25 -10.47
CA LYS A 93 12.20 -6.50 -9.79
C LYS A 93 12.33 -6.55 -8.27
N LYS A 94 13.48 -7.01 -7.77
CA LYS A 94 13.76 -7.11 -6.33
C LYS A 94 13.87 -5.74 -5.65
N GLN A 95 14.00 -4.67 -6.44
CA GLN A 95 14.08 -3.30 -5.93
C GLN A 95 12.72 -2.68 -5.64
N PHE A 96 11.65 -3.39 -5.95
CA PHE A 96 10.27 -2.92 -5.77
C PHE A 96 9.46 -3.97 -5.03
N ILE A 97 8.77 -3.55 -3.98
CA ILE A 97 7.78 -4.40 -3.30
C ILE A 97 6.48 -3.64 -3.15
N GLN A 98 5.38 -4.35 -3.19
CA GLN A 98 4.05 -3.76 -3.06
C GLN A 98 3.04 -4.78 -2.56
N PHE A 99 1.88 -4.27 -2.16
CA PHE A 99 0.64 -5.04 -2.07
C PHE A 99 -0.55 -4.15 -2.39
N VAL A 100 -1.64 -4.75 -2.83
CA VAL A 100 -2.91 -4.06 -3.07
C VAL A 100 -3.79 -4.23 -1.84
N LEU A 101 -4.17 -3.11 -1.26
CA LEU A 101 -5.04 -3.06 -0.08
C LEU A 101 -6.50 -3.12 -0.49
N LEU A 102 -6.90 -2.26 -1.42
CA LEU A 102 -8.24 -2.17 -2.01
C LEU A 102 -8.12 -2.30 -3.52
N GLY A 103 -8.86 -3.19 -4.14
CA GLY A 103 -8.78 -3.39 -5.58
C GLY A 103 -9.29 -4.77 -6.02
N PRO A 104 -9.25 -5.07 -7.33
CA PRO A 104 -9.71 -6.38 -7.83
C PRO A 104 -8.95 -7.57 -7.22
N SER A 105 -7.67 -7.37 -6.90
CA SER A 105 -6.80 -8.37 -6.26
C SER A 105 -6.40 -7.97 -4.84
N GLY A 106 -7.09 -7.00 -4.24
CA GLY A 106 -6.75 -6.47 -2.93
C GLY A 106 -7.20 -7.33 -1.77
N ILE A 107 -6.70 -7.00 -0.58
CA ILE A 107 -7.20 -7.55 0.69
C ILE A 107 -8.72 -7.32 0.77
N ILE A 108 -9.16 -6.14 0.35
CA ILE A 108 -10.58 -5.81 0.19
C ILE A 108 -10.86 -5.65 -1.30
N ASN A 109 -11.86 -6.36 -1.80
CA ASN A 109 -12.21 -6.33 -3.21
C ASN A 109 -12.89 -5.01 -3.59
N SER A 110 -12.44 -4.41 -4.70
CA SER A 110 -13.10 -3.29 -5.35
C SER A 110 -12.80 -3.36 -6.86
N ASN A 111 -13.82 -3.11 -7.69
CA ASN A 111 -13.65 -3.04 -9.13
C ASN A 111 -13.48 -1.60 -9.65
N ASP A 112 -13.73 -0.61 -8.80
CA ASP A 112 -13.76 0.80 -9.21
C ASP A 112 -12.50 1.56 -8.83
N TYR A 113 -11.81 1.14 -7.77
CA TYR A 113 -10.63 1.81 -7.23
C TYR A 113 -9.55 0.81 -6.90
N GLU A 114 -8.30 1.25 -7.02
CA GLU A 114 -7.14 0.49 -6.55
C GLU A 114 -6.29 1.38 -5.65
N VAL A 115 -6.07 0.92 -4.44
CA VAL A 115 -5.18 1.55 -3.47
C VAL A 115 -4.18 0.52 -2.99
N GLY A 116 -2.91 0.83 -3.11
CA GLY A 116 -1.84 -0.05 -2.70
C GLY A 116 -0.75 0.66 -1.93
N ILE A 117 0.13 -0.12 -1.36
CA ILE A 117 1.36 0.34 -0.73
C ILE A 117 2.52 -0.12 -1.60
N PHE A 118 3.38 0.80 -1.93
CA PHE A 118 4.50 0.57 -2.84
C PHE A 118 5.79 1.07 -2.18
N MET A 119 6.83 0.26 -2.22
CA MET A 119 8.15 0.62 -1.76
C MET A 119 9.19 0.41 -2.86
N GLN A 120 10.02 1.42 -3.05
CA GLN A 120 11.13 1.41 -3.99
C GLN A 120 12.43 1.58 -3.21
N MET A 121 13.45 0.79 -3.55
CA MET A 121 14.78 0.94 -2.97
C MET A 121 15.41 2.27 -3.34
N ALA A 122 16.33 2.77 -2.51
CA ALA A 122 17.07 4.00 -2.78
C ALA A 122 17.88 3.91 -4.07
N ASN A 123 18.04 5.05 -4.74
CA ASN A 123 18.85 5.20 -5.95
C ASN A 123 18.40 4.36 -7.16
N ILE A 124 17.11 4.03 -7.20
CA ILE A 124 16.48 3.34 -8.32
C ILE A 124 15.50 4.30 -9.00
N ASP A 125 15.61 4.43 -10.32
CA ASP A 125 14.69 5.24 -11.09
C ASP A 125 13.32 4.55 -11.23
N TYR A 126 12.25 5.32 -11.02
CA TYR A 126 10.91 4.86 -11.30
C TYR A 126 10.70 4.83 -12.82
N PRO A 127 10.30 3.69 -13.42
CA PRO A 127 10.16 3.58 -14.86
C PRO A 127 9.11 4.54 -15.42
N VAL A 128 9.39 5.11 -16.58
CA VAL A 128 8.40 5.89 -17.33
C VAL A 128 7.29 4.95 -17.78
N ARG A 129 6.06 5.30 -17.47
CA ARG A 129 4.89 4.50 -17.86
C ARG A 129 3.68 5.38 -18.11
N ARG A 130 2.74 4.83 -18.88
CA ARG A 130 1.44 5.43 -19.15
C ARG A 130 0.34 4.40 -18.93
N HIS A 131 -0.78 4.85 -18.39
CA HIS A 131 -2.01 4.08 -18.32
C HIS A 131 -3.21 5.05 -18.24
N PRO A 132 -4.44 4.61 -18.60
CA PRO A 132 -5.60 5.50 -18.64
C PRO A 132 -6.11 5.91 -17.24
N ALA A 133 -5.77 5.19 -16.18
CA ALA A 133 -6.21 5.53 -14.84
C ALA A 133 -5.45 6.73 -14.29
N GLU A 134 -6.15 7.59 -13.56
CA GLU A 134 -5.54 8.64 -12.75
C GLU A 134 -4.82 8.02 -11.57
N GLU A 135 -3.63 8.54 -11.23
CA GLU A 135 -2.79 8.00 -10.16
C GLU A 135 -2.31 9.12 -9.25
N THR A 136 -2.45 8.92 -7.95
CA THR A 136 -1.98 9.84 -6.92
C THR A 136 -1.06 9.11 -5.95
N PHE A 137 0.09 9.71 -5.66
CA PHE A 137 1.05 9.20 -4.70
C PHE A 137 1.07 10.06 -3.43
N PHE A 138 1.13 9.39 -2.30
CA PHE A 138 1.38 10.02 -1.01
C PHE A 138 2.61 9.36 -0.36
N ILE A 139 3.63 10.15 -0.07
CA ILE A 139 4.90 9.64 0.47
C ILE A 139 4.81 9.56 1.99
N ILE A 140 5.01 8.37 2.52
CA ILE A 140 4.93 8.07 3.96
C ILE A 140 6.30 7.77 4.57
N SER A 141 7.33 7.56 3.76
CA SER A 141 8.71 7.36 4.18
C SER A 141 9.65 7.75 3.04
N GLY A 142 10.83 8.26 3.39
CA GLY A 142 11.82 8.71 2.41
C GLY A 142 11.45 10.06 1.78
N LYS A 143 11.98 10.28 0.56
CA LYS A 143 11.80 11.54 -0.18
C LYS A 143 11.37 11.26 -1.61
#